data_5924bb9fe02a9b0cb4b9dc1ec0f16b60
#
_entry.id   5924bb9fe02a9b0cb4b9dc1ec0f16b60
#
_cell.length_a   1.000
_cell.length_b   1.000
_cell.length_c   1.000
_cell.angle_alpha   90.00
_cell.angle_beta   90.00
_cell.angle_gamma   90.00
#
_symmetry.space_group_name_H-M   'P 1'
#
loop_
_entity.id
_entity.type
_entity.pdbx_description
1 polymer ?
#
loop_
_entity_poly.entity_id
_entity_poly.type
_entity_poly.pdbx_seq_one_letter_code
_entity_poly.pdbx_strand_id
1 'polypeptide(L)'
;PVLTMKYFISQFMADIYLLKEAAVSNDRKNLSKLKKKAHQSGKRALNNSKKVALNCVKTLRLMGEYYWLIGKQKKALNWWDKSIKTGEAMGARPDLSRTYFEVGKHLLAPGSKYKDLNGITAEEYLDKAKTMFIEMDLQWDLDELDKLMAGR
;
A
#
# COMPACT_ATOMS: atom_id res chain seq x y z
N PRO A 1 -9.94 -13.74 -16.82
CA PRO A 1 -8.48 -13.67 -16.89
C PRO A 1 -7.94 -12.28 -16.53
N VAL A 2 -7.11 -11.63 -17.36
CA VAL A 2 -6.44 -10.36 -17.02
C VAL A 2 -7.41 -9.21 -16.75
N LEU A 3 -8.49 -9.08 -17.53
CA LEU A 3 -9.52 -8.03 -17.34
C LEU A 3 -10.27 -8.20 -16.01
N THR A 4 -10.63 -9.42 -15.66
CA THR A 4 -11.29 -9.74 -14.39
C THR A 4 -10.43 -9.37 -13.20
N MET A 5 -9.12 -9.59 -13.31
CA MET A 5 -8.16 -9.31 -12.25
C MET A 5 -7.93 -7.82 -12.04
N LYS A 6 -7.79 -7.05 -13.12
CA LYS A 6 -7.74 -5.58 -13.06
C LYS A 6 -9.01 -5.03 -12.40
N TYR A 7 -10.15 -5.62 -12.69
CA TYR A 7 -11.42 -5.25 -12.06
C TYR A 7 -11.38 -5.43 -10.53
N PHE A 8 -10.92 -6.57 -10.03
CA PHE A 8 -10.88 -6.83 -8.59
C PHE A 8 -9.90 -5.91 -7.86
N ILE A 9 -8.74 -5.62 -8.45
CA ILE A 9 -7.78 -4.66 -7.88
C ILE A 9 -8.37 -3.26 -7.88
N SER A 10 -8.99 -2.83 -8.97
CA SER A 10 -9.64 -1.51 -9.06
C SER A 10 -10.77 -1.37 -8.05
N GLN A 11 -11.57 -2.41 -7.87
CA GLN A 11 -12.63 -2.43 -6.86
C GLN A 11 -12.05 -2.30 -5.44
N PHE A 12 -10.99 -3.02 -5.14
CA PHE A 12 -10.31 -2.91 -3.85
C PHE A 12 -9.73 -1.51 -3.61
N MET A 13 -9.09 -0.93 -4.62
CA MET A 13 -8.58 0.45 -4.54
C MET A 13 -9.70 1.46 -4.27
N ALA A 14 -10.83 1.33 -4.95
CA ALA A 14 -12.00 2.19 -4.75
C ALA A 14 -12.56 2.06 -3.32
N ASP A 15 -12.64 0.84 -2.81
CA ASP A 15 -13.14 0.59 -1.45
C ASP A 15 -12.18 1.12 -0.37
N ILE A 16 -10.86 1.03 -0.59
CA ILE A 16 -9.86 1.66 0.28
C ILE A 16 -10.02 3.18 0.26
N TYR A 17 -10.21 3.78 -0.92
CA TYR A 17 -10.41 5.22 -1.04
C TYR A 17 -11.64 5.69 -0.24
N LEU A 18 -12.78 5.01 -0.39
CA LEU A 18 -14.00 5.33 0.36
C LEU A 18 -13.78 5.17 1.88
N LEU A 19 -13.03 4.17 2.29
CA LEU A 19 -12.69 3.97 3.71
C LEU A 19 -11.81 5.11 4.24
N LYS A 20 -10.85 5.59 3.47
CA LYS A 20 -10.03 6.76 3.82
C LYS A 20 -10.89 8.01 4.00
N GLU A 21 -11.76 8.29 3.05
CA GLU A 21 -12.68 9.44 3.10
C GLU A 21 -13.58 9.40 4.34
N ALA A 22 -14.14 8.24 4.65
CA ALA A 22 -14.97 8.05 5.84
C ALA A 22 -14.18 8.22 7.15
N ALA A 23 -12.93 7.80 7.18
CA ALA A 23 -12.04 7.97 8.34
C ALA A 23 -11.72 9.45 8.58
N VAL A 24 -11.45 10.21 7.53
CA VAL A 24 -11.16 11.65 7.60
C VAL A 24 -12.40 12.44 8.03
N SER A 25 -13.57 12.13 7.46
CA SER A 25 -14.84 12.78 7.79
C SER A 25 -15.45 12.33 9.12
N ASN A 26 -14.84 11.37 9.80
CA ASN A 26 -15.33 10.75 11.04
C ASN A 26 -16.76 10.18 10.92
N ASP A 27 -17.10 9.66 9.74
CA ASP A 27 -18.38 9.03 9.45
C ASP A 27 -18.47 7.63 10.07
N ARG A 28 -18.70 7.60 11.38
CA ARG A 28 -18.74 6.35 12.14
C ARG A 28 -19.84 5.38 11.70
N LYS A 29 -20.95 5.88 11.14
CA LYS A 29 -22.08 5.05 10.71
C LYS A 29 -21.67 4.15 9.53
N ASN A 30 -20.91 4.69 8.59
CA ASN A 30 -20.49 3.96 7.40
C ASN A 30 -19.15 3.23 7.57
N LEU A 31 -18.34 3.59 8.56
CA LEU A 31 -17.00 2.99 8.76
C LEU A 31 -17.04 1.46 8.86
N SER A 32 -17.94 0.89 9.66
CA SER A 32 -18.05 -0.57 9.83
C SER A 32 -18.42 -1.27 8.53
N LYS A 33 -19.38 -0.71 7.78
CA LYS A 33 -19.81 -1.22 6.47
C LYS A 33 -18.69 -1.15 5.43
N LEU A 34 -17.98 -0.02 5.37
CA LEU A 34 -16.87 0.19 4.44
C LEU A 34 -15.67 -0.70 4.76
N LYS A 35 -15.38 -0.93 6.05
CA LYS A 35 -14.36 -1.91 6.47
C LYS A 35 -14.67 -3.31 5.94
N LYS A 36 -15.90 -3.79 6.13
CA LYS A 36 -16.32 -5.10 5.62
C LYS A 36 -16.21 -5.18 4.10
N LYS A 37 -16.67 -4.15 3.41
CA LYS A 37 -16.64 -4.08 1.94
C LYS A 37 -15.20 -4.11 1.42
N ALA A 38 -14.31 -3.31 1.98
CA ALA A 38 -12.89 -3.29 1.62
C ALA A 38 -12.20 -4.64 1.92
N HIS A 39 -12.52 -5.26 3.06
CA HIS A 39 -11.99 -6.58 3.38
C HIS A 39 -12.43 -7.66 2.37
N GLN A 40 -13.68 -7.66 1.95
CA GLN A 40 -14.19 -8.61 0.96
C GLN A 40 -13.54 -8.39 -0.41
N SER A 41 -13.47 -7.14 -0.88
CA SER A 41 -12.81 -6.83 -2.15
C SER A 41 -11.31 -7.14 -2.12
N GLY A 42 -10.65 -6.91 -0.99
CA GLY A 42 -9.25 -7.30 -0.77
C GLY A 42 -9.04 -8.81 -0.87
N LYS A 43 -9.88 -9.61 -0.24
CA LYS A 43 -9.83 -11.08 -0.37
C LYS A 43 -10.02 -11.55 -1.82
N ARG A 44 -10.96 -10.95 -2.54
CA ARG A 44 -11.19 -11.27 -3.96
C ARG A 44 -9.97 -10.92 -4.81
N ALA A 45 -9.41 -9.73 -4.62
CA ALA A 45 -8.21 -9.28 -5.30
C ALA A 45 -7.04 -10.23 -5.01
N LEU A 46 -6.82 -10.58 -3.74
CA LEU A 46 -5.74 -11.47 -3.33
C LEU A 46 -5.88 -12.88 -3.93
N ASN A 47 -7.07 -13.47 -3.89
CA ASN A 47 -7.32 -14.79 -4.47
C ASN A 47 -7.09 -14.82 -5.99
N ASN A 48 -7.46 -13.74 -6.68
CA ASN A 48 -7.24 -13.62 -8.10
C ASN A 48 -5.78 -13.29 -8.46
N SER A 49 -5.08 -12.53 -7.63
CA SER A 49 -3.67 -12.18 -7.88
C SER A 49 -2.71 -13.38 -7.83
N LYS A 50 -3.07 -14.44 -7.12
CA LYS A 50 -2.31 -15.69 -7.10
C LYS A 50 -2.17 -16.34 -8.48
N LYS A 51 -3.07 -16.02 -9.41
CA LYS A 51 -3.08 -16.55 -10.78
C LYS A 51 -2.18 -15.78 -11.75
N VAL A 52 -1.84 -14.52 -11.43
CA VAL A 52 -0.95 -13.66 -12.24
C VAL A 52 0.00 -12.93 -11.32
N ALA A 53 1.22 -13.39 -11.30
CA ALA A 53 2.27 -12.98 -10.39
C ALA A 53 2.52 -11.45 -10.37
N LEU A 54 2.47 -10.78 -11.53
CA LEU A 54 2.72 -9.34 -11.66
C LEU A 54 1.80 -8.45 -10.82
N ASN A 55 0.56 -8.89 -10.55
CA ASN A 55 -0.38 -8.11 -9.74
C ASN A 55 -0.33 -8.45 -8.25
N CYS A 56 0.47 -9.45 -7.87
CA CYS A 56 0.56 -9.89 -6.49
C CYS A 56 1.17 -8.80 -5.59
N VAL A 57 2.26 -8.17 -6.04
CA VAL A 57 2.96 -7.12 -5.27
C VAL A 57 2.03 -5.95 -4.95
N LYS A 58 1.30 -5.46 -5.94
CA LYS A 58 0.32 -4.38 -5.77
C LYS A 58 -0.80 -4.76 -4.80
N THR A 59 -1.35 -5.96 -4.95
CA THR A 59 -2.43 -6.44 -4.06
C THR A 59 -1.94 -6.57 -2.62
N LEU A 60 -0.76 -7.11 -2.40
CA LEU A 60 -0.15 -7.22 -1.07
C LEU A 60 0.09 -5.83 -0.44
N ARG A 61 0.54 -4.86 -1.23
CA ARG A 61 0.70 -3.47 -0.78
C ARG A 61 -0.63 -2.87 -0.34
N LEU A 62 -1.70 -3.04 -1.12
CA LEU A 62 -3.04 -2.57 -0.80
C LEU A 62 -3.61 -3.24 0.46
N MET A 63 -3.32 -4.52 0.69
CA MET A 63 -3.68 -5.20 1.94
C MET A 63 -3.01 -4.54 3.15
N GLY A 64 -1.75 -4.17 3.04
CA GLY A 64 -1.04 -3.41 4.08
C GLY A 64 -1.74 -2.07 4.36
N GLU A 65 -2.08 -1.33 3.31
CA GLU A 65 -2.80 -0.07 3.43
C GLU A 65 -4.16 -0.21 4.11
N TYR A 66 -4.92 -1.22 3.73
CA TYR A 66 -6.19 -1.54 4.37
C TYR A 66 -6.03 -1.79 5.88
N TYR A 67 -5.10 -2.64 6.30
CA TYR A 67 -4.88 -2.94 7.71
C TYR A 67 -4.37 -1.74 8.50
N TRP A 68 -3.58 -0.88 7.88
CA TRP A 68 -3.16 0.37 8.51
C TRP A 68 -4.36 1.29 8.79
N LEU A 69 -5.24 1.46 7.81
CA LEU A 69 -6.46 2.28 7.93
C LEU A 69 -7.39 1.83 9.04
N ILE A 70 -7.49 0.53 9.28
CA ILE A 70 -8.33 0.00 10.36
C ILE A 70 -7.61 -0.11 11.70
N GLY A 71 -6.41 0.47 11.82
CA GLY A 71 -5.64 0.54 13.06
C GLY A 71 -4.85 -0.72 13.41
N LYS A 72 -4.76 -1.69 12.52
CA LYS A 72 -4.00 -2.93 12.73
C LYS A 72 -2.60 -2.82 12.14
N GLN A 73 -1.77 -1.94 12.72
CA GLN A 73 -0.47 -1.57 12.18
C GLN A 73 0.49 -2.76 12.03
N LYS A 74 0.54 -3.67 13.00
CA LYS A 74 1.39 -4.86 12.91
C LYS A 74 1.03 -5.74 11.72
N LYS A 75 -0.26 -5.95 11.48
CA LYS A 75 -0.74 -6.69 10.30
C LYS A 75 -0.38 -5.96 9.00
N ALA A 76 -0.51 -4.64 8.99
CA ALA A 76 -0.10 -3.82 7.84
C ALA A 76 1.37 -4.04 7.48
N LEU A 77 2.26 -3.97 8.48
CA LEU A 77 3.69 -4.21 8.28
C LEU A 77 3.97 -5.62 7.75
N ASN A 78 3.28 -6.64 8.26
CA ASN A 78 3.42 -8.01 7.75
C ASN A 78 3.02 -8.14 6.28
N TRP A 79 1.95 -7.47 5.84
CA TRP A 79 1.54 -7.47 4.44
C TRP A 79 2.52 -6.72 3.55
N TRP A 80 3.05 -5.59 4.02
CA TRP A 80 4.08 -4.85 3.29
C TRP A 80 5.39 -5.63 3.19
N ASP A 81 5.79 -6.34 4.24
CA ASP A 81 6.93 -7.26 4.19
C ASP A 81 6.76 -8.32 3.09
N LYS A 82 5.59 -8.94 3.01
CA LYS A 82 5.27 -9.87 1.92
C LYS A 82 5.32 -9.22 0.55
N SER A 83 4.81 -7.99 0.42
CA SER A 83 4.87 -7.22 -0.82
C SER A 83 6.31 -6.96 -1.25
N ILE A 84 7.18 -6.55 -0.31
CA ILE A 84 8.60 -6.29 -0.55
C ILE A 84 9.30 -7.57 -1.02
N LYS A 85 9.19 -8.65 -0.25
CA LYS A 85 9.83 -9.93 -0.57
C LYS A 85 9.39 -10.47 -1.93
N THR A 86 8.11 -10.38 -2.23
CA THR A 86 7.57 -10.80 -3.52
C THR A 86 8.09 -9.91 -4.65
N GLY A 87 8.10 -8.59 -4.45
CA GLY A 87 8.60 -7.63 -5.43
C GLY A 87 10.09 -7.82 -5.74
N GLU A 88 10.89 -8.06 -4.71
CA GLU A 88 12.32 -8.36 -4.86
C GLU A 88 12.55 -9.67 -5.61
N ALA A 89 11.85 -10.74 -5.22
CA ALA A 89 11.98 -12.06 -5.85
C ALA A 89 11.58 -12.05 -7.33
N MET A 90 10.59 -11.22 -7.70
CA MET A 90 10.07 -11.13 -9.05
C MET A 90 10.76 -10.08 -9.92
N GLY A 91 11.56 -9.20 -9.33
CA GLY A 91 12.10 -8.03 -10.03
C GLY A 91 11.01 -7.04 -10.46
N ALA A 92 9.89 -6.98 -9.75
CA ALA A 92 8.76 -6.10 -10.06
C ALA A 92 9.05 -4.67 -9.55
N ARG A 93 10.04 -4.01 -10.14
CA ARG A 93 10.62 -2.76 -9.66
C ARG A 93 9.62 -1.61 -9.48
N PRO A 94 8.67 -1.33 -10.40
CA PRO A 94 7.71 -0.25 -10.19
C PRO A 94 6.84 -0.46 -8.95
N ASP A 95 6.26 -1.65 -8.78
CA ASP A 95 5.43 -1.95 -7.62
C ASP A 95 6.23 -2.07 -6.33
N LEU A 96 7.45 -2.61 -6.39
CA LEU A 96 8.36 -2.66 -5.25
C LEU A 96 8.70 -1.25 -4.74
N SER A 97 9.04 -0.33 -5.64
CA SER A 97 9.36 1.06 -5.27
C SER A 97 8.16 1.77 -4.62
N ARG A 98 6.96 1.51 -5.11
CA ARG A 98 5.73 2.04 -4.52
C ARG A 98 5.45 1.44 -3.15
N THR A 99 5.81 0.18 -2.93
CA THR A 99 5.71 -0.43 -1.60
C THR A 99 6.68 0.21 -0.62
N TYR A 100 7.93 0.46 -1.03
CA TYR A 100 8.89 1.22 -0.21
C TYR A 100 8.36 2.60 0.18
N PHE A 101 7.76 3.31 -0.77
CA PHE A 101 7.14 4.62 -0.51
C PHE A 101 6.02 4.52 0.51
N GLU A 102 5.10 3.57 0.37
CA GLU A 102 3.98 3.36 1.31
C GLU A 102 4.48 3.04 2.72
N VAL A 103 5.47 2.16 2.85
CA VAL A 103 6.06 1.83 4.15
C VAL A 103 6.69 3.07 4.79
N GLY A 104 7.56 3.76 4.08
CA GLY A 104 8.22 4.96 4.59
C GLY A 104 7.23 6.04 5.02
N LYS A 105 6.24 6.32 4.20
CA LYS A 105 5.16 7.29 4.47
C LYS A 105 4.42 6.96 5.77
N HIS A 106 4.05 5.71 5.97
CA HIS A 106 3.26 5.30 7.14
C HIS A 106 4.10 5.20 8.41
N LEU A 107 5.35 4.76 8.32
CA LEU A 107 6.27 4.78 9.46
C LEU A 107 6.54 6.21 9.96
N LEU A 108 6.54 7.21 9.05
CA LEU A 108 6.66 8.63 9.41
C LEU A 108 5.38 9.23 10.01
N ALA A 109 4.24 8.63 9.78
CA ALA A 109 2.96 9.19 10.21
C ALA A 109 2.95 9.41 11.74
N PRO A 110 2.37 10.53 12.24
CA PRO A 110 2.35 10.82 13.68
C PRO A 110 1.71 9.73 14.53
N GLY A 111 0.76 8.98 13.95
CA GLY A 111 0.10 7.87 14.62
C GLY A 111 0.84 6.54 14.55
N SER A 112 2.02 6.49 13.96
CA SER A 112 2.78 5.24 13.85
C SER A 112 3.35 4.81 15.21
N LYS A 113 3.08 3.56 15.56
CA LYS A 113 3.66 2.91 16.75
C LYS A 113 5.02 2.27 16.45
N TYR A 114 5.39 2.18 15.18
CA TYR A 114 6.61 1.52 14.71
C TYR A 114 7.55 2.53 14.07
N LYS A 115 8.84 2.33 14.24
CA LYS A 115 9.89 3.20 13.69
C LYS A 115 10.61 2.60 12.49
N ASP A 116 10.50 1.30 12.33
CA ASP A 116 11.17 0.53 11.27
C ASP A 116 10.32 -0.67 10.84
N LEU A 117 10.69 -1.24 9.70
CA LEU A 117 10.26 -2.54 9.24
C LEU A 117 11.52 -3.32 8.85
N ASN A 118 11.76 -4.46 9.51
CA ASN A 118 12.95 -5.28 9.31
C ASN A 118 14.27 -4.52 9.53
N GLY A 119 14.31 -3.59 10.48
CA GLY A 119 15.49 -2.78 10.80
C GLY A 119 15.77 -1.64 9.83
N ILE A 120 14.91 -1.44 8.83
CA ILE A 120 15.00 -0.34 7.86
C ILE A 120 14.06 0.78 8.29
N THR A 121 14.59 1.99 8.45
CA THR A 121 13.83 3.16 8.91
C THR A 121 12.93 3.73 7.81
N ALA A 122 12.04 4.63 8.21
CA ALA A 122 11.16 5.34 7.28
C ALA A 122 11.95 6.12 6.22
N GLU A 123 12.97 6.84 6.65
CA GLU A 123 13.83 7.63 5.77
C GLU A 123 14.56 6.74 4.75
N GLU A 124 15.10 5.62 5.21
CA GLU A 124 15.77 4.65 4.34
C GLU A 124 14.83 4.06 3.29
N TYR A 125 13.57 3.75 3.66
CA TYR A 125 12.56 3.31 2.69
C TYR A 125 12.22 4.39 1.67
N LEU A 126 12.09 5.65 2.10
CA LEU A 126 11.82 6.77 1.20
C LEU A 126 12.98 7.03 0.25
N ASP A 127 14.23 6.91 0.72
CA ASP A 127 15.42 7.04 -0.13
C ASP A 127 15.49 5.91 -1.16
N LYS A 128 15.19 4.67 -0.78
CA LYS A 128 15.07 3.54 -1.72
C LYS A 128 14.02 3.80 -2.79
N ALA A 129 12.84 4.27 -2.37
CA ALA A 129 11.75 4.59 -3.30
C ALA A 129 12.16 5.72 -4.25
N LYS A 130 12.73 6.80 -3.74
CA LYS A 130 13.18 7.95 -4.53
C LYS A 130 14.19 7.54 -5.60
N THR A 131 15.22 6.80 -5.22
CA THR A 131 16.24 6.30 -6.15
C THR A 131 15.61 5.50 -7.28
N MET A 132 14.71 4.57 -6.96
CA MET A 132 14.05 3.75 -7.97
C MET A 132 13.08 4.56 -8.85
N PHE A 133 12.37 5.53 -8.28
CA PHE A 133 11.49 6.42 -9.06
C PHE A 133 12.29 7.25 -10.07
N ILE A 134 13.47 7.76 -9.68
CA ILE A 134 14.37 8.48 -10.57
C ILE A 134 14.88 7.57 -11.69
N GLU A 135 15.39 6.38 -11.35
CA GLU A 135 15.91 5.41 -12.32
C GLU A 135 14.86 4.97 -13.34
N MET A 136 13.62 4.88 -12.96
CA MET A 136 12.51 4.45 -13.82
C MET A 136 11.71 5.61 -14.44
N ASP A 137 12.09 6.85 -14.16
CA ASP A 137 11.40 8.07 -14.62
C ASP A 137 9.90 8.08 -14.24
N LEU A 138 9.60 7.69 -13.00
CA LEU A 138 8.24 7.69 -12.46
C LEU A 138 7.90 9.06 -11.87
N GLN A 139 7.62 10.03 -12.73
CA GLN A 139 7.46 11.43 -12.35
C GLN A 139 6.30 11.65 -11.38
N TRP A 140 5.16 11.00 -11.60
CA TRP A 140 4.01 11.14 -10.70
C TRP A 140 4.36 10.67 -9.26
N ASP A 141 5.07 9.54 -9.16
CA ASP A 141 5.49 9.00 -7.86
C ASP A 141 6.51 9.91 -7.18
N LEU A 142 7.44 10.52 -7.93
CA LEU A 142 8.38 11.53 -7.42
C LEU A 142 7.64 12.74 -6.89
N ASP A 143 6.65 13.24 -7.60
CA ASP A 143 5.86 14.41 -7.16
C ASP A 143 5.10 14.10 -5.85
N GLU A 144 4.55 12.90 -5.71
CA GLU A 144 3.90 12.48 -4.46
C GLU A 144 4.89 12.37 -3.29
N LEU A 145 6.10 11.87 -3.53
CA LEU A 145 7.16 11.82 -2.54
C LEU A 145 7.59 13.23 -2.12
N ASP A 146 7.78 14.14 -3.06
CA ASP A 146 8.16 15.53 -2.80
C ASP A 146 7.08 16.26 -1.98
N LYS A 147 5.81 16.03 -2.26
CA LYS A 147 4.69 16.55 -1.45
C LYS A 147 4.73 16.04 -0.02
N LEU A 148 5.01 14.76 0.18
CA LEU A 148 5.16 14.17 1.51
C LEU A 148 6.28 14.83 2.30
N MET A 149 7.43 15.06 1.66
CA MET A 149 8.61 15.65 2.30
C MET A 149 8.43 17.14 2.58
N ALA A 150 7.73 17.88 1.73
CA ALA A 150 7.43 19.30 1.91
C ALA A 150 6.43 19.58 3.04
N GLY A 151 5.55 18.63 3.37
CA GLY A 151 4.58 18.73 4.45
C GLY A 151 5.11 18.43 5.86
N ARG A 152 6.41 18.27 6.03
CA ARG A 152 7.09 17.92 7.30
C ARG A 152 7.62 19.14 8.03
#